data_d69842abe6c72bbf1e9407901a1e37cd
#
_entry.id   d69842abe6c72bbf1e9407901a1e37cd
#
_cell.length_a   1.000
_cell.length_b   1.000
_cell.length_c   1.000
_cell.angle_alpha   90.00
_cell.angle_beta   90.00
_cell.angle_gamma   90.00
#
_symmetry.space_group_name_H-M   'P 1'
#
loop_
_entity.id
_entity.type
_entity.pdbx_description
1 polymer ?
#
loop_
_entity_poly.entity_id
_entity_poly.type
_entity_poly.pdbx_seq_one_letter_code
_entity_poly.pdbx_strand_id
1 'polypeptide(L)'
;MNFGSVPSTAALARHFSAAFLAQVPAGQLVAALTQVAAAAPLRYGAQLGPATATALVARLDGAQGVSLKTTISVEPGAAHLIGGLLFQPYTATPKPASWPAVDTALESLAGQATMVAIEVGRSAPLHGLQPDRVGAIGSAFKLYVLGALGRAIAGGTASWNEQLAIRDAWKSLPSGDLRKARAGARYPLRYFAQQMIAVSDNTAADHLLHRLGRSAVEAALVPLGLREPRRDTPFLSTREMFALKLSATPSLRAAYVAGSPTKRLRLLARVDALPVSLAQASRWTTPREISSIEWFASPDDLARAMIALQTLSRRPGLAPLHAILARNPGIAFDRKTWRYVAFKGGSEPGVLSLTWLLGRADGHDFVLSIVLNDSTRGIDTAGAVTVAQGAVDLLAKAH
;
A
#
# COMPACT_ATOMS: atom_id res chain seq x y z
N MET A 1 15.18 -4.12 25.64
CA MET A 1 16.39 -3.40 26.06
C MET A 1 16.09 -2.67 27.35
N ASN A 2 16.89 -2.88 28.37
CA ASN A 2 16.75 -2.10 29.58
C ASN A 2 17.57 -0.80 29.41
N PHE A 3 16.90 0.32 29.19
CA PHE A 3 17.55 1.63 28.96
C PHE A 3 18.08 2.28 30.23
N GLY A 4 18.30 1.52 31.32
CA GLY A 4 18.82 2.02 32.57
C GLY A 4 20.24 2.60 32.50
N SER A 5 21.00 2.33 31.44
CA SER A 5 22.27 2.96 31.12
C SER A 5 22.53 2.92 29.61
N VAL A 6 23.09 4.01 29.06
CA VAL A 6 23.50 4.04 27.65
C VAL A 6 24.73 3.15 27.47
N PRO A 7 24.72 2.22 26.48
CA PRO A 7 25.86 1.33 26.25
C PRO A 7 27.13 2.09 25.89
N SER A 8 28.28 1.62 26.34
CA SER A 8 29.58 2.13 25.86
C SER A 8 29.73 1.81 24.36
N THR A 9 30.59 2.57 23.67
CA THR A 9 30.87 2.34 22.24
C THR A 9 31.31 0.91 21.94
N ALA A 10 32.06 0.26 22.82
CA ALA A 10 32.49 -1.13 22.71
C ALA A 10 31.31 -2.13 22.89
N ALA A 11 30.31 -1.78 23.68
CA ALA A 11 29.12 -2.61 23.88
C ALA A 11 28.16 -2.55 22.70
N LEU A 12 28.16 -1.48 21.89
CA LEU A 12 27.27 -1.33 20.73
C LEU A 12 27.50 -2.43 19.68
N ALA A 13 28.74 -2.85 19.45
CA ALA A 13 29.07 -3.89 18.47
C ALA A 13 28.46 -5.26 18.81
N ARG A 14 28.01 -5.47 20.06
CA ARG A 14 27.29 -6.70 20.44
C ARG A 14 25.82 -6.71 20.03
N HIS A 15 25.26 -5.53 19.74
CA HIS A 15 23.84 -5.35 19.48
C HIS A 15 23.54 -4.85 18.07
N PHE A 16 24.50 -4.13 17.45
CA PHE A 16 24.33 -3.50 16.15
C PHE A 16 25.24 -4.14 15.10
N SER A 17 24.73 -4.26 13.87
CA SER A 17 25.51 -4.81 12.77
C SER A 17 26.66 -3.88 12.37
N ALA A 18 27.73 -4.48 11.83
CA ALA A 18 28.84 -3.72 11.30
C ALA A 18 28.43 -2.76 10.18
N ALA A 19 27.47 -3.17 9.34
CA ALA A 19 26.94 -2.34 8.26
C ALA A 19 26.20 -1.11 8.80
N PHE A 20 25.44 -1.25 9.89
CA PHE A 20 24.77 -0.13 10.53
C PHE A 20 25.79 0.81 11.20
N LEU A 21 26.76 0.27 11.94
CA LEU A 21 27.79 1.09 12.62
C LEU A 21 28.73 1.80 11.64
N ALA A 22 28.89 1.29 10.42
CA ALA A 22 29.61 1.98 9.35
C ALA A 22 28.86 3.22 8.81
N GLN A 23 27.51 3.21 8.89
CA GLN A 23 26.67 4.32 8.44
C GLN A 23 26.38 5.33 9.55
N VAL A 24 26.26 4.86 10.80
CA VAL A 24 25.96 5.68 11.99
C VAL A 24 27.15 5.56 12.94
N PRO A 25 28.04 6.57 12.99
CA PRO A 25 29.19 6.56 13.89
C PRO A 25 28.78 6.33 15.35
N ALA A 26 29.52 5.49 16.06
CA ALA A 26 29.20 5.07 17.43
C ALA A 26 28.91 6.24 18.38
N GLY A 27 29.64 7.36 18.26
CA GLY A 27 29.39 8.56 19.05
C GLY A 27 28.02 9.20 18.78
N GLN A 28 27.57 9.24 17.53
CA GLN A 28 26.24 9.75 17.20
C GLN A 28 25.13 8.81 17.71
N LEU A 29 25.34 7.51 17.63
CA LEU A 29 24.39 6.52 18.13
C LEU A 29 24.27 6.61 19.66
N VAL A 30 25.39 6.76 20.39
CA VAL A 30 25.39 6.95 21.84
C VAL A 30 24.67 8.24 22.22
N ALA A 31 24.90 9.35 21.52
CA ALA A 31 24.19 10.61 21.76
C ALA A 31 22.68 10.47 21.56
N ALA A 32 22.25 9.83 20.48
CA ALA A 32 20.82 9.55 20.23
C ALA A 32 20.19 8.65 21.30
N LEU A 33 20.88 7.58 21.71
CA LEU A 33 20.41 6.69 22.77
C LEU A 33 20.34 7.40 24.12
N THR A 34 21.25 8.34 24.39
CA THR A 34 21.24 9.18 25.62
C THR A 34 19.99 10.06 25.65
N GLN A 35 19.63 10.68 24.53
CA GLN A 35 18.40 11.48 24.44
C GLN A 35 17.16 10.61 24.67
N VAL A 36 17.11 9.41 24.08
CA VAL A 36 16.00 8.48 24.28
C VAL A 36 15.96 7.96 25.74
N ALA A 37 17.12 7.74 26.36
CA ALA A 37 17.20 7.31 27.77
C ALA A 37 16.65 8.36 28.74
N ALA A 38 16.61 9.64 28.38
CA ALA A 38 15.98 10.67 29.21
C ALA A 38 14.46 10.47 29.39
N ALA A 39 13.83 9.72 28.47
CA ALA A 39 12.41 9.34 28.54
C ALA A 39 12.19 7.98 29.25
N ALA A 40 13.23 7.36 29.81
CA ALA A 40 13.09 6.06 30.46
C ALA A 40 12.27 6.13 31.78
N PRO A 41 11.59 5.05 32.19
CA PRO A 41 11.56 3.76 31.51
C PRO A 41 10.64 3.74 30.28
N LEU A 42 11.13 3.19 29.17
CA LEU A 42 10.32 3.02 27.98
C LEU A 42 9.55 1.69 28.02
N ARG A 43 8.28 1.73 27.73
CA ARG A 43 7.39 0.56 27.69
C ARG A 43 6.81 0.41 26.27
N TYR A 44 6.63 -0.84 25.85
CA TYR A 44 5.89 -1.11 24.62
C TYR A 44 4.44 -0.65 24.77
N GLY A 45 4.01 0.25 23.91
CA GLY A 45 2.66 0.79 23.90
C GLY A 45 1.78 0.13 22.84
N ALA A 46 2.22 0.13 21.58
CA ALA A 46 1.45 -0.48 20.49
C ALA A 46 2.34 -0.75 19.26
N GLN A 47 1.92 -1.69 18.42
CA GLN A 47 2.46 -1.86 17.07
C GLN A 47 1.82 -0.80 16.15
N LEU A 48 2.64 -0.06 15.40
CA LEU A 48 2.20 1.05 14.53
C LEU A 48 2.20 0.71 13.04
N GLY A 49 2.52 -0.54 12.68
CA GLY A 49 2.56 -0.97 11.29
C GLY A 49 2.75 -2.48 11.16
N PRO A 50 2.72 -3.03 9.95
CA PRO A 50 2.99 -4.45 9.73
C PRO A 50 4.37 -4.83 10.29
N ALA A 51 4.43 -5.90 11.08
CA ALA A 51 5.68 -6.50 11.49
C ALA A 51 6.10 -7.59 10.50
N THR A 52 7.40 -7.74 10.31
CA THR A 52 8.01 -8.88 9.63
C THR A 52 8.89 -9.65 10.61
N ALA A 53 9.46 -10.77 10.17
CA ALA A 53 10.42 -11.51 11.02
C ALA A 53 11.66 -10.67 11.41
N THR A 54 11.94 -9.59 10.70
CA THR A 54 13.16 -8.78 10.87
C THR A 54 12.90 -7.29 11.04
N ALA A 55 11.65 -6.82 11.05
CA ALA A 55 11.36 -5.39 11.21
C ALA A 55 10.04 -5.15 11.97
N LEU A 56 10.05 -4.12 12.80
CA LEU A 56 8.92 -3.67 13.60
C LEU A 56 8.86 -2.15 13.65
N VAL A 57 7.66 -1.59 13.53
CA VAL A 57 7.37 -0.21 13.89
C VAL A 57 6.44 -0.22 15.09
N ALA A 58 6.89 0.37 16.21
CA ALA A 58 6.17 0.35 17.46
C ALA A 58 6.13 1.73 18.11
N ARG A 59 5.10 1.97 18.93
CA ARG A 59 5.08 3.05 19.89
C ARG A 59 5.74 2.56 21.18
N LEU A 60 6.67 3.35 21.68
CA LEU A 60 7.21 3.21 23.02
C LEU A 60 6.73 4.40 23.86
N ASP A 61 6.12 4.10 25.01
CA ASP A 61 5.65 5.09 25.96
C ASP A 61 6.69 5.25 27.07
N GLY A 62 7.14 6.48 27.27
CA GLY A 62 8.16 6.86 28.25
C GLY A 62 7.57 7.63 29.44
N ALA A 63 8.46 8.09 30.31
CA ALA A 63 8.12 8.94 31.44
C ALA A 63 7.55 10.30 30.96
N GLN A 64 6.80 10.97 31.82
CA GLN A 64 6.26 12.33 31.60
C GLN A 64 5.38 12.48 30.35
N GLY A 65 4.71 11.39 29.90
CA GLY A 65 3.82 11.42 28.73
C GLY A 65 4.56 11.44 27.39
N VAL A 66 5.87 11.23 27.36
CA VAL A 66 6.63 11.11 26.12
C VAL A 66 6.24 9.82 25.43
N SER A 67 5.90 9.90 24.14
CA SER A 67 5.75 8.72 23.28
C SER A 67 6.69 8.82 22.09
N LEU A 68 7.28 7.69 21.71
CA LEU A 68 8.23 7.60 20.60
C LEU A 68 7.75 6.55 19.59
N LYS A 69 7.71 6.92 18.32
CA LYS A 69 7.64 5.97 17.22
C LYS A 69 9.02 5.39 16.98
N THR A 70 9.16 4.10 17.21
CA THR A 70 10.42 3.38 17.05
C THR A 70 10.33 2.46 15.85
N THR A 71 11.20 2.67 14.87
CA THR A 71 11.42 1.74 13.77
C THR A 71 12.69 0.96 14.06
N ILE A 72 12.57 -0.37 14.12
CA ILE A 72 13.70 -1.27 14.35
C ILE A 72 13.73 -2.34 13.29
N SER A 73 14.92 -2.63 12.75
CA SER A 73 15.16 -3.81 11.92
C SER A 73 16.37 -4.57 12.41
N VAL A 74 16.34 -5.89 12.23
CA VAL A 74 17.44 -6.80 12.57
C VAL A 74 17.90 -7.55 11.31
N GLU A 75 19.16 -7.93 11.29
CA GLU A 75 19.69 -8.77 10.24
C GLU A 75 19.13 -10.20 10.34
N PRO A 76 18.90 -10.89 9.21
CA PRO A 76 18.31 -12.24 9.20
C PRO A 76 19.27 -13.35 9.64
N GLY A 77 20.39 -13.03 10.28
CA GLY A 77 21.36 -13.97 10.84
C GLY A 77 20.99 -14.46 12.23
N ALA A 78 21.64 -15.53 12.69
CA ALA A 78 21.40 -16.13 14.01
C ALA A 78 21.59 -15.18 15.20
N ALA A 79 22.43 -14.15 15.04
CA ALA A 79 22.70 -13.15 16.08
C ALA A 79 21.64 -12.04 16.16
N HIS A 80 20.74 -11.91 15.14
CA HIS A 80 19.69 -10.88 15.06
C HIS A 80 20.18 -9.46 15.43
N LEU A 81 21.37 -9.09 14.93
CA LEU A 81 21.95 -7.78 15.20
C LEU A 81 21.07 -6.67 14.59
N ILE A 82 20.96 -5.55 15.30
CA ILE A 82 20.18 -4.40 14.85
C ILE A 82 20.86 -3.81 13.61
N GLY A 83 20.16 -3.86 12.47
CA GLY A 83 20.56 -3.31 11.18
C GLY A 83 19.94 -1.94 10.87
N GLY A 84 18.95 -1.51 11.67
CA GLY A 84 18.33 -0.20 11.60
C GLY A 84 17.60 0.16 12.88
N LEU A 85 17.75 1.40 13.34
CA LEU A 85 17.07 1.92 14.51
C LEU A 85 16.79 3.41 14.34
N LEU A 86 15.53 3.81 14.48
CA LEU A 86 15.09 5.20 14.40
C LEU A 86 14.06 5.48 15.48
N PHE A 87 14.26 6.56 16.23
CA PHE A 87 13.29 7.10 17.16
C PHE A 87 12.78 8.45 16.66
N GLN A 88 11.48 8.64 16.72
CA GLN A 88 10.82 9.89 16.37
C GLN A 88 9.79 10.23 17.46
N PRO A 89 9.60 11.51 17.80
CA PRO A 89 8.45 11.90 18.62
C PRO A 89 7.16 11.35 18.04
N TYR A 90 6.27 10.84 18.87
CA TYR A 90 5.00 10.30 18.46
C TYR A 90 3.87 10.99 19.21
N THR A 91 2.98 11.61 18.46
CA THR A 91 1.69 12.07 18.96
C THR A 91 0.62 11.16 18.38
N ALA A 92 -0.11 10.47 19.24
CA ALA A 92 -1.19 9.62 18.79
C ALA A 92 -2.25 10.45 18.06
N THR A 93 -2.58 10.09 16.82
CA THR A 93 -3.73 10.66 16.16
C THR A 93 -4.98 10.18 16.90
N PRO A 94 -5.81 11.06 17.46
CA PRO A 94 -7.05 10.67 18.13
C PRO A 94 -7.97 9.95 17.13
N LYS A 95 -8.63 8.88 17.57
CA LYS A 95 -9.64 8.23 16.75
C LYS A 95 -10.88 9.14 16.67
N PRO A 96 -11.26 9.62 15.48
CA PRO A 96 -12.37 10.55 15.32
C PRO A 96 -13.71 9.85 15.60
N ALA A 97 -14.67 10.60 16.18
CA ALA A 97 -16.00 10.11 16.55
C ALA A 97 -17.12 10.77 15.74
N SER A 98 -16.79 11.61 14.76
CA SER A 98 -17.73 12.27 13.85
C SER A 98 -17.09 12.47 12.47
N TRP A 99 -17.92 12.63 11.44
CA TRP A 99 -17.42 12.87 10.08
C TRP A 99 -16.58 14.16 9.96
N PRO A 100 -16.98 15.30 10.55
CA PRO A 100 -16.12 16.49 10.52
C PRO A 100 -14.76 16.27 11.21
N ALA A 101 -14.72 15.46 12.27
CA ALA A 101 -13.45 15.11 12.91
C ALA A 101 -12.60 14.17 12.03
N VAL A 102 -13.22 13.29 11.25
CA VAL A 102 -12.52 12.48 10.22
C VAL A 102 -11.89 13.38 9.18
N ASP A 103 -12.64 14.35 8.63
CA ASP A 103 -12.15 15.28 7.61
C ASP A 103 -10.94 16.08 8.12
N THR A 104 -11.08 16.73 9.26
CA THR A 104 -10.01 17.51 9.88
C THR A 104 -8.74 16.66 10.12
N ALA A 105 -8.93 15.43 10.61
CA ALA A 105 -7.81 14.53 10.86
C ALA A 105 -7.12 14.11 9.55
N LEU A 106 -7.88 13.78 8.49
CA LEU A 106 -7.30 13.42 7.19
C LEU A 106 -6.56 14.60 6.57
N GLU A 107 -7.11 15.82 6.63
CA GLU A 107 -6.48 17.05 6.10
C GLU A 107 -5.16 17.37 6.82
N SER A 108 -5.03 17.02 8.10
CA SER A 108 -3.79 17.19 8.85
C SER A 108 -2.67 16.23 8.40
N LEU A 109 -3.03 15.07 7.82
CA LEU A 109 -2.11 14.01 7.45
C LEU A 109 -1.44 14.21 6.09
N ALA A 110 -2.06 14.95 5.16
CA ALA A 110 -1.55 15.09 3.79
C ALA A 110 -1.99 16.41 3.15
N GLY A 111 -1.19 16.91 2.20
CA GLY A 111 -1.51 18.10 1.42
C GLY A 111 -2.74 17.94 0.51
N GLN A 112 -3.08 16.70 0.13
CA GLN A 112 -4.34 16.34 -0.49
C GLN A 112 -4.96 15.18 0.28
N ALA A 113 -6.06 15.43 0.96
CA ALA A 113 -6.87 14.44 1.65
C ALA A 113 -8.23 14.31 0.97
N THR A 114 -8.61 13.09 0.63
CA THR A 114 -9.88 12.81 -0.06
C THR A 114 -10.47 11.51 0.47
N MET A 115 -11.81 11.44 0.58
CA MET A 115 -12.49 10.22 1.00
C MET A 115 -13.92 10.15 0.51
N VAL A 116 -14.46 8.93 0.51
CA VAL A 116 -15.91 8.67 0.38
C VAL A 116 -16.31 7.51 1.26
N ALA A 117 -17.49 7.64 1.86
CA ALA A 117 -18.20 6.59 2.56
C ALA A 117 -19.58 6.41 1.90
N ILE A 118 -19.85 5.21 1.36
CA ILE A 118 -21.06 4.90 0.59
C ILE A 118 -21.74 3.69 1.23
N GLU A 119 -23.04 3.71 1.32
CA GLU A 119 -23.84 2.50 1.47
C GLU A 119 -24.23 2.01 0.07
N VAL A 120 -23.94 0.76 -0.21
CA VAL A 120 -24.16 0.16 -1.55
C VAL A 120 -25.68 0.14 -1.85
N GLY A 121 -26.04 0.71 -2.98
CA GLY A 121 -27.44 0.83 -3.39
C GLY A 121 -28.09 2.17 -3.08
N ARG A 122 -27.47 3.04 -2.29
CA ARG A 122 -27.92 4.43 -2.12
C ARG A 122 -27.46 5.31 -3.26
N SER A 123 -28.25 6.32 -3.61
CA SER A 123 -27.95 7.29 -4.68
C SER A 123 -26.94 8.36 -4.26
N ALA A 124 -26.82 8.63 -2.97
CA ALA A 124 -25.88 9.62 -2.43
C ALA A 124 -24.93 8.97 -1.41
N PRO A 125 -23.70 9.44 -1.30
CA PRO A 125 -22.77 8.98 -0.26
C PRO A 125 -23.28 9.37 1.14
N LEU A 126 -22.91 8.58 2.14
CA LEU A 126 -23.14 8.90 3.54
C LEU A 126 -22.26 10.07 3.99
N HIS A 127 -21.04 10.12 3.45
CA HIS A 127 -20.11 11.22 3.67
C HIS A 127 -19.07 11.28 2.54
N GLY A 128 -18.50 12.48 2.30
CA GLY A 128 -17.45 12.67 1.32
C GLY A 128 -16.61 13.92 1.59
N LEU A 129 -15.29 13.77 1.52
CA LEU A 129 -14.30 14.83 1.49
C LEU A 129 -13.68 14.84 0.10
N GLN A 130 -14.05 15.79 -0.77
CA GLN A 130 -13.59 15.89 -2.15
C GLN A 130 -13.58 14.52 -2.87
N PRO A 131 -14.70 13.75 -2.87
CA PRO A 131 -14.73 12.34 -3.26
C PRO A 131 -14.36 12.10 -4.72
N ASP A 132 -14.53 13.12 -5.57
CA ASP A 132 -14.25 13.09 -7.01
C ASP A 132 -12.82 13.52 -7.35
N ARG A 133 -12.08 14.07 -6.41
CA ARG A 133 -10.72 14.55 -6.67
C ARG A 133 -9.77 13.40 -6.88
N VAL A 134 -9.19 13.35 -8.07
CA VAL A 134 -8.24 12.31 -8.48
C VAL A 134 -6.89 12.52 -7.81
N GLY A 135 -6.31 11.41 -7.33
CA GLY A 135 -4.97 11.34 -6.76
C GLY A 135 -4.24 10.06 -7.14
N ALA A 136 -2.96 9.99 -6.78
CA ALA A 136 -2.17 8.77 -6.88
C ALA A 136 -2.68 7.71 -5.89
N ILE A 137 -2.83 6.48 -6.34
CA ILE A 137 -3.46 5.41 -5.57
C ILE A 137 -2.54 4.25 -5.22
N GLY A 138 -1.30 4.27 -5.72
CA GLY A 138 -0.37 3.16 -5.51
C GLY A 138 -1.01 1.81 -5.81
N SER A 139 -0.73 0.80 -5.01
CA SER A 139 -1.19 -0.57 -5.24
C SER A 139 -2.71 -0.79 -5.25
N ALA A 140 -3.56 0.23 -5.01
CA ALA A 140 -5.01 0.09 -5.20
C ALA A 140 -5.38 -0.14 -6.68
N PHE A 141 -4.51 0.22 -7.64
CA PHE A 141 -4.67 -0.12 -9.06
C PHE A 141 -4.91 -1.62 -9.31
N LYS A 142 -4.47 -2.49 -8.41
CA LYS A 142 -4.61 -3.94 -8.51
C LYS A 142 -6.07 -4.40 -8.50
N LEU A 143 -7.00 -3.56 -8.04
CA LEU A 143 -8.43 -3.78 -8.20
C LEU A 143 -8.83 -3.83 -9.68
N TYR A 144 -8.26 -2.95 -10.51
CA TYR A 144 -8.53 -2.92 -11.95
C TYR A 144 -7.93 -4.13 -12.67
N VAL A 145 -6.73 -4.57 -12.28
CA VAL A 145 -6.13 -5.80 -12.82
C VAL A 145 -6.96 -7.02 -12.44
N LEU A 146 -7.45 -7.09 -11.19
CA LEU A 146 -8.34 -8.17 -10.73
C LEU A 146 -9.66 -8.18 -11.50
N GLY A 147 -10.23 -7.00 -11.74
CA GLY A 147 -11.46 -6.86 -12.51
C GLY A 147 -11.27 -7.26 -13.98
N ALA A 148 -10.14 -6.89 -14.60
CA ALA A 148 -9.78 -7.33 -15.94
C ALA A 148 -9.65 -8.85 -16.02
N LEU A 149 -9.02 -9.50 -15.03
CA LEU A 149 -8.95 -10.96 -14.93
C LEU A 149 -10.35 -11.58 -14.80
N GLY A 150 -11.19 -11.05 -13.92
CA GLY A 150 -12.57 -11.51 -13.75
C GLY A 150 -13.38 -11.41 -15.06
N ARG A 151 -13.22 -10.32 -15.81
CA ARG A 151 -13.87 -10.13 -17.11
C ARG A 151 -13.33 -11.11 -18.17
N ALA A 152 -12.03 -11.37 -18.21
CA ALA A 152 -11.42 -12.35 -19.10
C ALA A 152 -11.95 -13.77 -18.81
N ILE A 153 -12.11 -14.13 -17.53
CA ILE A 153 -12.69 -15.42 -17.13
C ILE A 153 -14.16 -15.49 -17.50
N ALA A 154 -14.94 -14.43 -17.24
CA ALA A 154 -16.36 -14.38 -17.66
C ALA A 154 -16.55 -14.48 -19.18
N GLY A 155 -15.59 -13.97 -19.95
CA GLY A 155 -15.55 -14.05 -21.40
C GLY A 155 -14.93 -15.34 -21.96
N GLY A 156 -14.50 -16.29 -21.11
CA GLY A 156 -13.91 -17.56 -21.53
C GLY A 156 -12.50 -17.48 -22.10
N THR A 157 -11.84 -16.30 -22.02
CA THR A 157 -10.45 -16.10 -22.52
C THR A 157 -9.37 -16.39 -21.50
N ALA A 158 -9.76 -16.65 -20.24
CA ALA A 158 -8.89 -17.08 -19.16
C ALA A 158 -9.65 -18.03 -18.22
N SER A 159 -8.95 -18.77 -17.37
CA SER A 159 -9.56 -19.57 -16.31
C SER A 159 -8.75 -19.49 -15.01
N TRP A 160 -9.44 -19.67 -13.85
CA TRP A 160 -8.77 -19.65 -12.54
C TRP A 160 -7.65 -20.67 -12.40
N ASN A 161 -7.77 -21.82 -13.07
CA ASN A 161 -6.83 -22.93 -12.99
C ASN A 161 -5.77 -22.90 -14.11
N GLU A 162 -5.86 -21.94 -15.04
CA GLU A 162 -4.84 -21.75 -16.06
C GLU A 162 -3.47 -21.52 -15.41
N GLN A 163 -2.47 -22.28 -15.87
CA GLN A 163 -1.12 -22.27 -15.32
C GLN A 163 -0.27 -21.20 -16.03
N LEU A 164 0.23 -20.24 -15.25
CA LEU A 164 1.15 -19.21 -15.73
C LEU A 164 2.55 -19.44 -15.15
N ALA A 165 3.55 -19.40 -16.02
CA ALA A 165 4.94 -19.57 -15.61
C ALA A 165 5.54 -18.26 -15.10
N ILE A 166 6.34 -18.32 -14.05
CA ILE A 166 7.18 -17.20 -13.59
C ILE A 166 8.22 -16.87 -14.67
N ARG A 167 8.30 -15.60 -15.01
CA ARG A 167 9.30 -15.05 -15.95
C ARG A 167 10.12 -13.98 -15.23
N ASP A 168 11.44 -14.09 -15.27
CA ASP A 168 12.34 -13.13 -14.61
C ASP A 168 12.17 -11.71 -15.14
N ALA A 169 11.88 -11.55 -16.44
CA ALA A 169 11.61 -10.25 -17.05
C ALA A 169 10.35 -9.55 -16.51
N TRP A 170 9.43 -10.30 -15.89
CA TRP A 170 8.19 -9.76 -15.32
C TRP A 170 8.21 -9.65 -13.79
N LYS A 171 9.35 -9.96 -13.18
CA LYS A 171 9.53 -9.80 -11.73
C LYS A 171 9.64 -8.33 -11.36
N SER A 172 9.02 -7.97 -10.26
CA SER A 172 8.99 -6.62 -9.75
C SER A 172 9.22 -6.54 -8.24
N LEU A 173 9.37 -5.34 -7.74
CA LEU A 173 9.75 -4.97 -6.38
C LEU A 173 8.72 -3.99 -5.79
N PRO A 174 8.77 -3.70 -4.48
CA PRO A 174 9.45 -4.46 -3.43
C PRO A 174 8.57 -5.56 -2.83
N SER A 175 7.22 -5.44 -2.95
CA SER A 175 6.24 -6.25 -2.22
C SER A 175 6.03 -7.64 -2.81
N GLY A 176 5.72 -8.59 -1.92
CA GLY A 176 5.42 -9.97 -2.24
C GLY A 176 6.64 -10.87 -2.39
N ASP A 177 6.40 -12.17 -2.41
CA ASP A 177 7.44 -13.19 -2.45
C ASP A 177 7.58 -13.91 -3.79
N LEU A 178 6.66 -13.71 -4.74
CA LEU A 178 6.76 -14.33 -6.06
C LEU A 178 8.02 -13.89 -6.83
N ARG A 179 8.60 -12.75 -6.50
CA ARG A 179 9.92 -12.32 -7.04
C ARG A 179 11.05 -13.31 -6.72
N LYS A 180 10.94 -14.09 -5.63
CA LYS A 180 11.90 -15.12 -5.21
C LYS A 180 11.65 -16.47 -5.90
N ALA A 181 10.49 -16.65 -6.52
CA ALA A 181 10.14 -17.90 -7.18
C ALA A 181 11.07 -18.18 -8.37
N ARG A 182 11.40 -19.46 -8.60
CA ARG A 182 12.26 -19.88 -9.71
C ARG A 182 11.58 -19.57 -11.04
N ALA A 183 12.34 -19.05 -12.01
CA ALA A 183 11.87 -18.91 -13.39
C ALA A 183 11.39 -20.26 -13.94
N GLY A 184 10.26 -20.25 -14.65
CA GLY A 184 9.61 -21.45 -15.15
C GLY A 184 8.67 -22.15 -14.16
N ALA A 185 8.74 -21.85 -12.84
CA ALA A 185 7.74 -22.36 -11.88
C ALA A 185 6.34 -21.92 -12.30
N ARG A 186 5.37 -22.82 -12.24
CA ARG A 186 4.00 -22.56 -12.72
C ARG A 186 3.02 -22.53 -11.55
N TYR A 187 2.13 -21.54 -11.59
CA TYR A 187 1.05 -21.38 -10.62
C TYR A 187 -0.26 -21.03 -11.35
N PRO A 188 -1.43 -21.41 -10.80
CA PRO A 188 -2.71 -21.04 -11.39
C PRO A 188 -2.95 -19.53 -11.31
N LEU A 189 -3.69 -18.94 -12.26
CA LEU A 189 -4.03 -17.50 -12.24
C LEU A 189 -4.69 -17.09 -10.93
N ARG A 190 -5.49 -17.97 -10.32
CA ARG A 190 -6.08 -17.74 -9.00
C ARG A 190 -5.03 -17.48 -7.93
N TYR A 191 -3.89 -18.16 -7.95
CA TYR A 191 -2.81 -17.94 -6.99
C TYR A 191 -2.17 -16.55 -7.16
N PHE A 192 -1.90 -16.15 -8.41
CA PHE A 192 -1.40 -14.79 -8.68
C PHE A 192 -2.40 -13.74 -8.19
N ALA A 193 -3.70 -13.89 -8.46
CA ALA A 193 -4.72 -12.97 -7.98
C ALA A 193 -4.77 -12.90 -6.44
N GLN A 194 -4.64 -14.03 -5.77
CA GLN A 194 -4.57 -14.11 -4.31
C GLN A 194 -3.34 -13.37 -3.75
N GLN A 195 -2.16 -13.59 -4.31
CA GLN A 195 -0.93 -12.91 -3.87
C GLN A 195 -0.99 -11.40 -4.16
N MET A 196 -1.49 -11.03 -5.34
CA MET A 196 -1.67 -9.63 -5.74
C MET A 196 -2.55 -8.85 -4.75
N ILE A 197 -3.61 -9.44 -4.23
CA ILE A 197 -4.53 -8.77 -3.30
C ILE A 197 -4.08 -8.92 -1.86
N ALA A 198 -3.75 -10.13 -1.40
CA ALA A 198 -3.48 -10.42 0.02
C ALA A 198 -2.24 -9.72 0.56
N VAL A 199 -1.12 -9.83 -0.15
CA VAL A 199 0.17 -9.25 0.24
C VAL A 199 0.64 -8.18 -0.72
N SER A 200 -0.25 -7.73 -1.60
CA SER A 200 0.06 -6.71 -2.60
C SER A 200 1.25 -7.06 -3.51
N ASP A 201 1.44 -8.36 -3.84
CA ASP A 201 2.58 -8.85 -4.62
C ASP A 201 2.65 -8.17 -5.99
N ASN A 202 3.75 -7.43 -6.24
CA ASN A 202 3.96 -6.70 -7.48
C ASN A 202 4.31 -7.63 -8.64
N THR A 203 5.08 -8.70 -8.38
CA THR A 203 5.38 -9.72 -9.38
C THR A 203 4.10 -10.43 -9.84
N ALA A 204 3.17 -10.70 -8.91
CA ALA A 204 1.87 -11.25 -9.27
C ALA A 204 1.07 -10.31 -10.18
N ALA A 205 1.04 -9.02 -9.84
CA ALA A 205 0.34 -8.02 -10.63
C ALA A 205 0.89 -7.91 -12.05
N ASP A 206 2.21 -7.85 -12.20
CA ASP A 206 2.87 -7.73 -13.49
C ASP A 206 2.68 -9.00 -14.35
N HIS A 207 2.73 -10.20 -13.74
CA HIS A 207 2.44 -11.44 -14.45
C HIS A 207 0.99 -11.48 -14.96
N LEU A 208 0.01 -11.04 -14.16
CA LEU A 208 -1.38 -10.94 -14.61
C LEU A 208 -1.55 -9.88 -15.70
N LEU A 209 -0.93 -8.72 -15.57
CA LEU A 209 -0.95 -7.68 -16.60
C LEU A 209 -0.40 -8.18 -17.94
N HIS A 210 0.76 -8.85 -17.90
CA HIS A 210 1.36 -9.42 -19.11
C HIS A 210 0.52 -10.55 -19.71
N ARG A 211 -0.10 -11.41 -18.89
CA ARG A 211 -0.97 -12.50 -19.37
C ARG A 211 -2.24 -11.97 -20.02
N LEU A 212 -2.84 -10.94 -19.46
CA LEU A 212 -4.06 -10.33 -19.99
C LEU A 212 -3.79 -9.42 -21.19
N GLY A 213 -2.61 -8.80 -21.19
CA GLY A 213 -2.27 -7.71 -22.08
C GLY A 213 -2.72 -6.36 -21.57
N ARG A 214 -1.90 -5.34 -21.75
CA ARG A 214 -2.14 -3.96 -21.28
C ARG A 214 -3.48 -3.41 -21.77
N SER A 215 -3.78 -3.58 -23.06
CA SER A 215 -5.02 -3.09 -23.68
C SER A 215 -6.28 -3.70 -23.06
N ALA A 216 -6.22 -4.97 -22.63
CA ALA A 216 -7.36 -5.62 -21.97
C ALA A 216 -7.58 -5.04 -20.55
N VAL A 217 -6.51 -4.68 -19.84
CA VAL A 217 -6.61 -3.99 -18.54
C VAL A 217 -7.15 -2.58 -18.75
N GLU A 218 -6.62 -1.82 -19.70
CA GLU A 218 -7.12 -0.48 -20.06
C GLU A 218 -8.60 -0.49 -20.45
N ALA A 219 -9.04 -1.47 -21.23
CA ALA A 219 -10.44 -1.64 -21.61
C ALA A 219 -11.37 -1.99 -20.43
N ALA A 220 -10.81 -2.48 -19.32
CA ALA A 220 -11.57 -2.79 -18.12
C ALA A 220 -11.76 -1.58 -17.19
N LEU A 221 -10.98 -0.50 -17.32
CA LEU A 221 -10.96 0.63 -16.41
C LEU A 221 -12.33 1.30 -16.28
N VAL A 222 -12.94 1.71 -17.41
CA VAL A 222 -14.25 2.38 -17.42
C VAL A 222 -15.37 1.44 -16.91
N PRO A 223 -15.48 0.19 -17.37
CA PRO A 223 -16.45 -0.77 -16.81
C PRO A 223 -16.28 -1.05 -15.31
N LEU A 224 -15.11 -0.79 -14.74
CA LEU A 224 -14.85 -0.89 -13.31
C LEU A 224 -14.98 0.46 -12.58
N GLY A 225 -15.51 1.49 -13.25
CA GLY A 225 -15.88 2.75 -12.62
C GLY A 225 -14.84 3.86 -12.67
N LEU A 226 -13.69 3.67 -13.32
CA LEU A 226 -12.68 4.73 -13.48
C LEU A 226 -13.17 5.77 -14.51
N ARG A 227 -13.28 7.04 -14.08
CA ARG A 227 -13.81 8.13 -14.93
C ARG A 227 -12.77 8.77 -15.85
N GLU A 228 -11.51 8.82 -15.40
CA GLU A 228 -10.41 9.44 -16.15
C GLU A 228 -9.34 8.43 -16.62
N PRO A 229 -9.69 7.41 -17.44
CA PRO A 229 -8.76 6.32 -17.78
C PRO A 229 -7.55 6.80 -18.60
N ARG A 230 -7.60 7.99 -19.21
CA ARG A 230 -6.47 8.55 -19.97
C ARG A 230 -5.25 8.85 -19.11
N ARG A 231 -5.44 9.10 -17.81
CA ARG A 231 -4.32 9.32 -16.88
C ARG A 231 -3.51 8.05 -16.67
N ASP A 232 -4.16 6.88 -16.77
CA ASP A 232 -3.57 5.55 -16.63
C ASP A 232 -3.24 4.90 -17.98
N THR A 233 -3.10 5.68 -19.04
CA THR A 233 -2.77 5.18 -20.39
C THR A 233 -1.40 5.74 -20.85
N PRO A 234 -0.42 4.86 -21.17
CA PRO A 234 -0.46 3.41 -21.05
C PRO A 234 -0.48 2.95 -19.57
N PHE A 235 -1.24 1.90 -19.29
CA PHE A 235 -1.34 1.32 -17.95
C PHE A 235 0.00 0.70 -17.53
N LEU A 236 0.67 1.27 -16.55
CA LEU A 236 2.00 0.83 -16.13
C LEU A 236 1.98 -0.54 -15.45
N SER A 237 3.01 -1.35 -15.71
CA SER A 237 3.40 -2.41 -14.79
C SER A 237 4.08 -1.81 -13.57
N THR A 238 4.16 -2.58 -12.47
CA THR A 238 4.88 -2.10 -11.28
C THR A 238 6.36 -1.97 -11.55
N ARG A 239 6.94 -2.87 -12.36
CA ARG A 239 8.33 -2.79 -12.79
C ARG A 239 8.61 -1.50 -13.57
N GLU A 240 7.77 -1.14 -14.52
CA GLU A 240 7.91 0.10 -15.30
C GLU A 240 7.83 1.34 -14.42
N MET A 241 6.87 1.38 -13.48
CA MET A 241 6.72 2.49 -12.53
C MET A 241 7.99 2.66 -11.68
N PHE A 242 8.50 1.56 -11.08
CA PHE A 242 9.73 1.61 -10.30
C PHE A 242 10.95 1.99 -11.16
N ALA A 243 11.05 1.47 -12.37
CA ALA A 243 12.14 1.81 -13.28
C ALA A 243 12.12 3.31 -13.65
N LEU A 244 10.95 3.88 -13.95
CA LEU A 244 10.78 5.31 -14.22
C LEU A 244 11.17 6.17 -13.02
N LYS A 245 10.71 5.80 -11.83
CA LYS A 245 10.97 6.59 -10.61
C LYS A 245 12.39 6.46 -10.10
N LEU A 246 13.00 5.27 -10.18
CA LEU A 246 14.25 4.97 -9.48
C LEU A 246 15.48 4.88 -10.39
N SER A 247 15.31 4.45 -11.65
CA SER A 247 16.42 4.11 -12.54
C SER A 247 16.50 4.97 -13.80
N ALA A 248 15.39 5.56 -14.24
CA ALA A 248 15.38 6.40 -15.43
C ALA A 248 16.19 7.69 -15.22
N THR A 249 16.93 8.10 -16.26
CA THR A 249 17.58 9.41 -16.26
C THR A 249 16.55 10.53 -16.16
N PRO A 250 16.91 11.72 -15.65
CA PRO A 250 16.00 12.86 -15.60
C PRO A 250 15.37 13.19 -16.96
N SER A 251 16.15 13.10 -18.05
CA SER A 251 15.68 13.35 -19.41
C SER A 251 14.66 12.30 -19.90
N LEU A 252 14.88 11.03 -19.62
CA LEU A 252 13.94 9.97 -20.00
C LEU A 252 12.63 10.11 -19.21
N ARG A 253 12.72 10.42 -17.93
CA ARG A 253 11.56 10.65 -17.05
C ARG A 253 10.75 11.85 -17.52
N ALA A 254 11.40 12.99 -17.77
CA ALA A 254 10.75 14.19 -18.31
C ALA A 254 10.09 13.92 -19.66
N ALA A 255 10.76 13.19 -20.56
CA ALA A 255 10.19 12.80 -21.85
C ALA A 255 8.96 11.89 -21.71
N TYR A 256 8.94 10.99 -20.71
CA TYR A 256 7.79 10.17 -20.41
C TYR A 256 6.62 11.02 -19.88
N VAL A 257 6.86 11.87 -18.89
CA VAL A 257 5.85 12.73 -18.28
C VAL A 257 5.19 13.64 -19.32
N ALA A 258 5.99 14.29 -20.16
CA ALA A 258 5.50 15.19 -21.23
C ALA A 258 4.93 14.44 -22.46
N GLY A 259 5.03 13.11 -22.49
CA GLY A 259 4.64 12.32 -23.66
C GLY A 259 3.13 12.12 -23.80
N SER A 260 2.62 12.10 -25.03
CA SER A 260 1.29 11.53 -25.33
C SER A 260 1.25 10.04 -24.99
N PRO A 261 0.08 9.41 -24.81
CA PRO A 261 -0.03 7.97 -24.55
C PRO A 261 0.80 7.12 -25.52
N THR A 262 0.75 7.41 -26.81
CA THR A 262 1.55 6.71 -27.84
C THR A 262 3.05 6.90 -27.64
N LYS A 263 3.49 8.12 -27.28
CA LYS A 263 4.92 8.37 -26.99
C LYS A 263 5.36 7.69 -25.73
N ARG A 264 4.55 7.74 -24.66
CA ARG A 264 4.77 7.02 -23.40
C ARG A 264 4.95 5.52 -23.66
N LEU A 265 4.05 4.90 -24.41
CA LEU A 265 4.13 3.48 -24.75
C LEU A 265 5.45 3.11 -25.48
N ARG A 266 5.89 3.94 -26.44
CA ARG A 266 7.19 3.72 -27.11
C ARG A 266 8.38 3.84 -26.16
N LEU A 267 8.30 4.75 -25.18
CA LEU A 267 9.38 4.93 -24.20
C LEU A 267 9.47 3.76 -23.22
N LEU A 268 8.37 3.02 -22.95
CA LEU A 268 8.37 1.88 -22.04
C LEU A 268 9.34 0.78 -22.49
N ALA A 269 9.54 0.55 -23.79
CA ALA A 269 10.55 -0.39 -24.27
C ALA A 269 11.98 -0.07 -23.78
N ARG A 270 12.29 1.22 -23.60
CA ARG A 270 13.57 1.66 -23.02
C ARG A 270 13.58 1.55 -21.50
N VAL A 271 12.43 1.75 -20.88
CA VAL A 271 12.23 1.65 -19.41
C VAL A 271 12.36 0.21 -18.95
N ASP A 272 11.82 -0.75 -19.71
CA ASP A 272 11.89 -2.19 -19.40
C ASP A 272 13.32 -2.72 -19.36
N ALA A 273 14.24 -2.10 -20.13
CA ALA A 273 15.65 -2.46 -20.12
C ALA A 273 16.42 -1.92 -18.88
N LEU A 274 15.80 -1.04 -18.07
CA LEU A 274 16.46 -0.46 -16.92
C LEU A 274 16.50 -1.44 -15.74
N PRO A 275 17.61 -1.49 -14.98
CA PRO A 275 17.67 -2.30 -13.77
C PRO A 275 16.82 -1.69 -12.67
N VAL A 276 16.15 -2.53 -11.88
CA VAL A 276 15.46 -2.14 -10.66
C VAL A 276 15.95 -3.03 -9.52
N SER A 277 16.40 -2.44 -8.42
CA SER A 277 16.94 -3.19 -7.30
C SER A 277 16.22 -2.91 -5.99
N LEU A 278 16.22 -3.91 -5.08
CA LEU A 278 15.68 -3.74 -3.72
C LEU A 278 16.41 -2.62 -2.95
N ALA A 279 17.72 -2.48 -3.17
CA ALA A 279 18.51 -1.44 -2.51
C ALA A 279 18.08 -0.03 -2.95
N GLN A 280 17.69 0.16 -4.21
CA GLN A 280 17.10 1.44 -4.66
C GLN A 280 15.72 1.66 -4.02
N ALA A 281 14.87 0.64 -4.01
CA ALA A 281 13.53 0.74 -3.45
C ALA A 281 13.55 1.00 -1.93
N SER A 282 14.47 0.37 -1.17
CA SER A 282 14.58 0.57 0.29
C SER A 282 15.13 1.94 0.68
N ARG A 283 15.91 2.60 -0.19
CA ARG A 283 16.42 3.96 0.03
C ARG A 283 15.45 5.05 -0.42
N TRP A 284 14.37 4.67 -1.08
CA TRP A 284 13.38 5.62 -1.56
C TRP A 284 12.39 5.98 -0.44
N THR A 285 12.60 7.12 0.18
CA THR A 285 11.85 7.60 1.35
C THR A 285 11.10 8.92 1.10
N THR A 286 11.37 9.59 -0.02
CA THR A 286 10.77 10.88 -0.36
C THR A 286 9.83 10.78 -1.55
N PRO A 287 8.73 11.55 -1.60
CA PRO A 287 7.84 11.57 -2.74
C PRO A 287 8.56 11.87 -4.05
N ARG A 288 8.19 11.16 -5.11
CA ARG A 288 8.77 11.35 -6.45
C ARG A 288 7.73 11.10 -7.52
N GLU A 289 7.45 12.12 -8.35
CA GLU A 289 6.56 12.02 -9.51
C GLU A 289 5.17 11.45 -9.18
N ILE A 290 4.68 11.68 -7.97
CA ILE A 290 3.39 11.12 -7.51
C ILE A 290 2.19 11.69 -8.28
N SER A 291 2.35 12.82 -8.99
CA SER A 291 1.31 13.45 -9.82
C SER A 291 1.38 13.06 -11.29
N SER A 292 2.43 12.33 -11.72
CA SER A 292 2.74 12.12 -13.15
C SER A 292 3.11 10.68 -13.51
N ILE A 293 3.71 9.92 -12.59
CA ILE A 293 4.14 8.53 -12.80
C ILE A 293 3.53 7.67 -11.68
N GLU A 294 2.26 7.34 -11.83
CA GLU A 294 1.45 6.57 -10.89
C GLU A 294 0.23 5.98 -11.60
N TRP A 295 -0.62 5.31 -10.85
CA TRP A 295 -2.01 5.03 -11.21
C TRP A 295 -2.89 6.01 -10.46
N PHE A 296 -3.93 6.50 -11.12
CA PHE A 296 -4.73 7.62 -10.67
C PHE A 296 -6.21 7.25 -10.58
N ALA A 297 -6.81 7.52 -9.44
CA ALA A 297 -8.25 7.41 -9.25
C ALA A 297 -8.70 8.37 -8.13
N SER A 298 -9.98 8.69 -8.11
CA SER A 298 -10.60 9.32 -6.95
C SER A 298 -11.07 8.24 -5.95
N PRO A 299 -11.36 8.62 -4.67
CA PRO A 299 -12.03 7.72 -3.73
C PRO A 299 -13.32 7.11 -4.30
N ASP A 300 -14.10 7.89 -5.03
CA ASP A 300 -15.34 7.47 -5.64
C ASP A 300 -15.12 6.47 -6.80
N ASP A 301 -14.04 6.63 -7.60
CA ASP A 301 -13.64 5.64 -8.60
C ASP A 301 -13.27 4.29 -7.96
N LEU A 302 -12.50 4.32 -6.85
CA LEU A 302 -12.15 3.11 -6.11
C LEU A 302 -13.36 2.45 -5.46
N ALA A 303 -14.32 3.25 -4.95
CA ALA A 303 -15.56 2.72 -4.42
C ALA A 303 -16.37 2.01 -5.50
N ARG A 304 -16.50 2.62 -6.68
CA ARG A 304 -17.15 1.97 -7.84
C ARG A 304 -16.43 0.69 -8.26
N ALA A 305 -15.09 0.68 -8.24
CA ALA A 305 -14.32 -0.52 -8.56
C ALA A 305 -14.62 -1.68 -7.58
N MET A 306 -14.71 -1.40 -6.27
CA MET A 306 -15.10 -2.40 -5.28
C MET A 306 -16.52 -2.94 -5.51
N ILE A 307 -17.48 -2.06 -5.76
CA ILE A 307 -18.88 -2.43 -6.04
C ILE A 307 -18.97 -3.26 -7.35
N ALA A 308 -18.24 -2.85 -8.37
CA ALA A 308 -18.19 -3.59 -9.64
C ALA A 308 -17.58 -4.99 -9.45
N LEU A 309 -16.52 -5.13 -8.64
CA LEU A 309 -15.92 -6.42 -8.31
C LEU A 309 -16.86 -7.30 -7.47
N GLN A 310 -17.59 -6.73 -6.52
CA GLN A 310 -18.63 -7.44 -5.77
C GLN A 310 -19.72 -7.96 -6.72
N THR A 311 -20.23 -7.11 -7.59
CA THR A 311 -21.23 -7.47 -8.58
C THR A 311 -20.71 -8.55 -9.53
N LEU A 312 -19.48 -8.41 -10.00
CA LEU A 312 -18.85 -9.38 -10.88
C LEU A 312 -18.69 -10.74 -10.19
N SER A 313 -18.37 -10.78 -8.89
CA SER A 313 -18.19 -12.01 -8.13
C SER A 313 -19.44 -12.88 -8.03
N ARG A 314 -20.62 -12.29 -8.22
CA ARG A 314 -21.92 -13.00 -8.20
C ARG A 314 -22.22 -13.75 -9.51
N ARG A 315 -21.44 -13.50 -10.57
CA ARG A 315 -21.63 -14.18 -11.85
C ARG A 315 -21.13 -15.63 -11.80
N PRO A 316 -21.72 -16.56 -12.55
CA PRO A 316 -21.24 -17.94 -12.63
C PRO A 316 -19.73 -18.03 -12.91
N GLY A 317 -19.03 -18.88 -12.18
CA GLY A 317 -17.59 -19.08 -12.31
C GLY A 317 -16.71 -18.02 -11.65
N LEU A 318 -17.28 -16.91 -11.13
CA LEU A 318 -16.50 -15.79 -10.56
C LEU A 318 -16.55 -15.69 -9.04
N ALA A 319 -17.17 -16.63 -8.34
CA ALA A 319 -17.18 -16.69 -6.86
C ALA A 319 -15.78 -16.58 -6.21
N PRO A 320 -14.66 -17.05 -6.81
CA PRO A 320 -13.34 -16.83 -6.24
C PRO A 320 -12.97 -15.37 -6.03
N LEU A 321 -13.51 -14.40 -6.77
CA LEU A 321 -13.26 -12.96 -6.57
C LEU A 321 -13.61 -12.50 -5.14
N HIS A 322 -14.77 -12.94 -4.63
CA HIS A 322 -15.24 -12.60 -3.29
C HIS A 322 -14.22 -13.05 -2.22
N ALA A 323 -13.75 -14.29 -2.30
CA ALA A 323 -12.76 -14.83 -1.37
C ALA A 323 -11.37 -14.18 -1.54
N ILE A 324 -10.97 -13.84 -2.77
CA ILE A 324 -9.70 -13.16 -3.06
C ILE A 324 -9.67 -11.78 -2.42
N LEU A 325 -10.72 -10.99 -2.56
CA LEU A 325 -10.84 -9.65 -2.00
C LEU A 325 -10.78 -9.64 -0.46
N ALA A 326 -11.33 -10.68 0.20
CA ALA A 326 -11.40 -10.79 1.64
C ALA A 326 -10.14 -11.40 2.31
N ARG A 327 -9.09 -11.71 1.54
CA ARG A 327 -7.90 -12.39 2.11
C ARG A 327 -7.09 -11.55 3.09
N ASN A 328 -7.17 -10.25 2.98
CA ASN A 328 -6.51 -9.33 3.90
C ASN A 328 -7.50 -8.23 4.29
N PRO A 329 -7.88 -8.09 5.56
CA PRO A 329 -8.81 -7.05 5.99
C PRO A 329 -8.16 -5.66 6.12
N GLY A 330 -6.84 -5.55 6.01
CA GLY A 330 -6.08 -4.30 6.16
C GLY A 330 -5.90 -3.84 7.61
N ILE A 331 -6.97 -3.85 8.38
CA ILE A 331 -7.00 -3.53 9.82
C ILE A 331 -7.81 -4.58 10.57
N ALA A 332 -7.85 -4.49 11.90
CA ALA A 332 -8.70 -5.35 12.71
C ALA A 332 -10.16 -4.91 12.66
N PHE A 333 -11.09 -5.86 12.57
CA PHE A 333 -12.53 -5.64 12.56
C PHE A 333 -13.22 -6.51 13.62
N ASP A 334 -14.26 -5.95 14.25
CA ASP A 334 -15.23 -6.75 15.01
C ASP A 334 -16.04 -7.63 14.04
N ARG A 335 -15.87 -8.94 14.13
CA ARG A 335 -16.53 -9.92 13.25
C ARG A 335 -18.01 -10.13 13.58
N LYS A 336 -18.48 -9.65 14.73
CA LYS A 336 -19.92 -9.63 15.05
C LYS A 336 -20.63 -8.55 14.24
N THR A 337 -20.00 -7.41 14.05
CA THR A 337 -20.52 -6.29 13.26
C THR A 337 -20.26 -6.50 11.76
N TRP A 338 -19.02 -6.87 11.37
CA TRP A 338 -18.58 -6.95 9.99
C TRP A 338 -18.34 -8.41 9.57
N ARG A 339 -19.32 -9.01 8.93
CA ARG A 339 -19.24 -10.41 8.46
C ARG A 339 -18.36 -10.60 7.24
N TYR A 340 -18.30 -9.58 6.38
CA TYR A 340 -17.45 -9.56 5.21
C TYR A 340 -16.57 -8.31 5.22
N VAL A 341 -15.29 -8.48 4.94
CA VAL A 341 -14.34 -7.38 4.83
C VAL A 341 -13.43 -7.67 3.66
N ALA A 342 -13.60 -6.94 2.58
CA ALA A 342 -12.67 -6.87 1.46
C ALA A 342 -11.81 -5.62 1.58
N PHE A 343 -10.55 -5.70 1.20
CA PHE A 343 -9.62 -4.58 1.30
C PHE A 343 -8.60 -4.59 0.17
N LYS A 344 -8.27 -3.40 -0.31
CA LYS A 344 -7.04 -3.15 -1.04
C LYS A 344 -6.52 -1.77 -0.72
N GLY A 345 -5.27 -1.73 -0.26
CA GLY A 345 -4.54 -0.48 -0.06
C GLY A 345 -3.41 -0.32 -1.07
N GLY A 346 -2.87 0.90 -1.12
CA GLY A 346 -1.68 1.25 -1.88
C GLY A 346 -0.85 2.27 -1.13
N SER A 347 0.48 2.17 -1.22
CA SER A 347 1.38 3.13 -0.59
C SER A 347 2.72 3.21 -1.30
N GLU A 348 3.26 4.41 -1.30
CA GLU A 348 4.65 4.75 -1.57
C GLU A 348 4.97 6.07 -0.84
N PRO A 349 6.20 6.58 -0.84
CA PRO A 349 6.47 7.88 -0.25
C PRO A 349 5.56 8.97 -0.82
N GLY A 350 4.74 9.58 0.05
CA GLY A 350 3.76 10.60 -0.30
C GLY A 350 2.44 10.11 -0.87
N VAL A 351 2.20 8.80 -0.94
CA VAL A 351 0.94 8.21 -1.41
C VAL A 351 0.44 7.18 -0.42
N LEU A 352 -0.83 7.28 -0.05
CA LEU A 352 -1.54 6.26 0.71
C LEU A 352 -2.98 6.17 0.22
N SER A 353 -3.42 4.99 -0.14
CA SER A 353 -4.83 4.69 -0.41
C SER A 353 -5.30 3.52 0.43
N LEU A 354 -6.51 3.60 0.96
CA LEU A 354 -7.13 2.58 1.80
C LEU A 354 -8.58 2.43 1.33
N THR A 355 -8.93 1.26 0.78
CA THR A 355 -10.29 1.04 0.26
C THR A 355 -10.84 -0.29 0.75
N TRP A 356 -12.00 -0.21 1.40
CA TRP A 356 -12.74 -1.36 1.93
C TRP A 356 -14.10 -1.50 1.29
N LEU A 357 -14.55 -2.74 1.15
CA LEU A 357 -15.95 -3.11 1.02
C LEU A 357 -16.33 -3.93 2.26
N LEU A 358 -17.31 -3.47 3.01
CA LEU A 358 -17.67 -3.94 4.33
C LEU A 358 -19.11 -4.46 4.30
N GLY A 359 -19.31 -5.75 4.54
CA GLY A 359 -20.64 -6.35 4.72
C GLY A 359 -21.00 -6.41 6.19
N ARG A 360 -22.00 -5.62 6.61
CA ARG A 360 -22.51 -5.59 7.99
C ARG A 360 -23.42 -6.78 8.28
N ALA A 361 -23.53 -7.15 9.54
CA ALA A 361 -24.27 -8.36 9.97
C ALA A 361 -25.79 -8.29 9.68
N ASP A 362 -26.33 -7.11 9.52
CA ASP A 362 -27.73 -6.84 9.17
C ASP A 362 -28.03 -6.88 7.67
N GLY A 363 -27.01 -7.15 6.84
CA GLY A 363 -27.14 -7.29 5.39
C GLY A 363 -26.81 -6.02 4.59
N HIS A 364 -26.50 -4.90 5.23
CA HIS A 364 -26.06 -3.68 4.55
C HIS A 364 -24.58 -3.78 4.16
N ASP A 365 -24.27 -3.37 2.96
CA ASP A 365 -22.89 -3.30 2.44
C ASP A 365 -22.44 -1.83 2.34
N PHE A 366 -21.21 -1.56 2.75
CA PHE A 366 -20.62 -0.22 2.72
C PHE A 366 -19.27 -0.23 1.99
N VAL A 367 -18.94 0.89 1.37
CA VAL A 367 -17.59 1.14 0.87
C VAL A 367 -17.01 2.36 1.58
N LEU A 368 -15.82 2.21 2.10
CA LEU A 368 -14.97 3.30 2.58
C LEU A 368 -13.72 3.37 1.72
N SER A 369 -13.46 4.53 1.12
CA SER A 369 -12.23 4.76 0.36
C SER A 369 -11.60 6.08 0.80
N ILE A 370 -10.30 6.03 1.14
CA ILE A 370 -9.49 7.18 1.55
C ILE A 370 -8.28 7.22 0.63
N VAL A 371 -7.97 8.40 0.08
CA VAL A 371 -6.76 8.64 -0.73
C VAL A 371 -6.06 9.89 -0.19
N LEU A 372 -4.81 9.72 0.23
CA LEU A 372 -3.95 10.77 0.76
C LEU A 372 -2.73 10.93 -0.13
N ASN A 373 -2.44 12.15 -0.55
CA ASN A 373 -1.25 12.47 -1.34
C ASN A 373 -0.52 13.68 -0.75
N ASP A 374 0.80 13.58 -0.64
CA ASP A 374 1.67 14.68 -0.25
C ASP A 374 2.94 14.66 -1.08
N SER A 375 3.16 15.68 -1.89
CA SER A 375 4.33 15.76 -2.78
C SER A 375 5.62 16.14 -2.05
N THR A 376 5.55 16.50 -0.79
CA THR A 376 6.67 17.04 0.01
C THR A 376 7.16 16.09 1.08
N ARG A 377 6.28 15.24 1.63
CA ARG A 377 6.59 14.35 2.76
C ARG A 377 5.89 13.00 2.65
N GLY A 378 6.39 12.02 3.41
CA GLY A 378 5.70 10.74 3.60
C GLY A 378 4.41 10.91 4.40
N ILE A 379 3.44 10.02 4.19
CA ILE A 379 2.18 9.99 4.93
C ILE A 379 2.35 9.21 6.24
N ASP A 380 1.80 9.73 7.34
CA ASP A 380 1.68 8.96 8.58
C ASP A 380 0.61 7.86 8.43
N THR A 381 1.06 6.68 8.05
CA THR A 381 0.19 5.51 7.84
C THR A 381 -0.53 5.10 9.13
N ALA A 382 0.12 5.22 10.30
CA ALA A 382 -0.51 4.83 11.56
C ALA A 382 -1.63 5.79 11.95
N GLY A 383 -1.42 7.09 11.78
CA GLY A 383 -2.45 8.11 11.94
C GLY A 383 -3.63 7.87 10.98
N ALA A 384 -3.33 7.64 9.70
CA ALA A 384 -4.37 7.37 8.70
C ALA A 384 -5.20 6.11 9.02
N VAL A 385 -4.57 5.04 9.52
CA VAL A 385 -5.26 3.82 9.97
C VAL A 385 -6.16 4.12 11.17
N THR A 386 -5.71 4.95 12.12
CA THR A 386 -6.53 5.37 13.28
C THR A 386 -7.77 6.16 12.83
N VAL A 387 -7.59 7.06 11.86
CA VAL A 387 -8.71 7.83 11.30
C VAL A 387 -9.68 6.93 10.54
N ALA A 388 -9.16 6.00 9.72
CA ALA A 388 -9.98 5.02 9.02
C ALA A 388 -10.80 4.15 10.00
N GLN A 389 -10.21 3.74 11.14
CA GLN A 389 -10.93 3.00 12.17
C GLN A 389 -12.09 3.82 12.74
N GLY A 390 -11.91 5.14 12.94
CA GLY A 390 -12.98 6.04 13.35
C GLY A 390 -14.12 6.09 12.32
N ALA A 391 -13.78 6.20 11.03
CA ALA A 391 -14.76 6.17 9.95
C ALA A 391 -15.52 4.83 9.89
N VAL A 392 -14.83 3.69 10.10
CA VAL A 392 -15.47 2.37 10.19
C VAL A 392 -16.44 2.28 11.37
N ASP A 393 -16.09 2.86 12.53
CA ASP A 393 -16.96 2.88 13.69
C ASP A 393 -18.22 3.76 13.46
N LEU A 394 -18.11 4.81 12.64
CA LEU A 394 -19.26 5.61 12.21
C LEU A 394 -20.18 4.83 11.26
N LEU A 395 -19.60 4.09 10.30
CA LEU A 395 -20.37 3.21 9.40
C LEU A 395 -21.07 2.07 10.15
N ALA A 396 -20.48 1.57 11.24
CA ALA A 396 -21.11 0.55 12.07
C ALA A 396 -22.42 1.04 12.71
N LYS A 397 -22.58 2.37 12.88
CA LYS A 397 -23.75 3.03 13.50
C LYS A 397 -24.67 3.68 12.47
N ALA A 398 -24.35 3.63 11.17
CA ALA A 398 -25.19 4.22 10.13
C ALA A 398 -26.53 3.48 10.02
N HIS A 399 -27.62 4.24 9.85
CA HIS A 399 -29.00 3.75 9.73
C HIS A 399 -29.52 3.92 8.32
#